data_3b23a5d162dd6fe870467c475afa30dd
#
_entry.id   3b23a5d162dd6fe870467c475afa30dd
#
_cell.length_a   1.000
_cell.length_b   1.000
_cell.length_c   1.000
_cell.angle_alpha   90.00
_cell.angle_beta   90.00
_cell.angle_gamma   90.00
#
_symmetry.space_group_name_H-M   'P 1'
#
loop_
_entity.id
_entity.type
_entity.pdbx_description
1 polymer ?
#
loop_
_entity_poly.entity_id
_entity_poly.type
_entity_poly.pdbx_seq_one_letter_code
_entity_poly.pdbx_strand_id
1 'polypeptide(L)' 'MKKKVLNVTNLKCPMTFLKAKEFIKLNVNNKKIIILKGKRDLELLSNSLKKNFELKVVEKNNEIFEIELI' A
#
# COMPACT_ATOMS: atom_id res chain seq x y z
N MET A 1 -16.27 -6.90 -8.52
CA MET A 1 -15.55 -6.96 -7.25
C MET A 1 -15.35 -5.56 -6.69
N LYS A 2 -15.44 -5.45 -5.39
CA LYS A 2 -15.30 -4.14 -4.75
C LYS A 2 -13.84 -3.76 -4.60
N LYS A 3 -13.58 -2.49 -4.84
CA LYS A 3 -12.27 -1.92 -4.69
C LYS A 3 -12.14 -1.40 -3.25
N LYS A 4 -11.07 -1.77 -2.57
CA LYS A 4 -10.80 -1.32 -1.20
C LYS A 4 -9.63 -0.37 -1.18
N VAL A 5 -9.75 0.68 -0.41
CA VAL A 5 -8.71 1.71 -0.30
C VAL A 5 -8.30 1.89 1.16
N LEU A 6 -7.00 1.87 1.39
CA LEU A 6 -6.44 2.15 2.72
C LEU A 6 -5.56 3.39 2.63
N ASN A 7 -5.84 4.36 3.47
CA ASN A 7 -5.04 5.59 3.52
C ASN A 7 -4.19 5.57 4.78
N VAL A 8 -2.89 5.52 4.61
CA VAL A 8 -1.93 5.48 5.73
C VAL A 8 -0.98 6.68 5.69
N THR A 9 -1.39 7.76 5.05
CA THR A 9 -0.54 8.94 4.93
C THR A 9 -0.20 9.59 6.27
N ASN A 10 -1.01 9.34 7.28
CA ASN A 10 -0.79 9.87 8.63
C ASN A 10 0.02 8.94 9.52
N LEU A 11 0.39 7.78 9.01
CA LEU A 11 1.14 6.79 9.78
C LEU A 11 2.61 6.81 9.40
N LYS A 12 3.45 6.40 10.32
CA LYS A 12 4.89 6.26 10.10
C LYS A 12 5.28 4.80 10.22
N CYS A 13 6.37 4.42 9.57
CA CYS A 13 6.95 3.11 9.73
C CYS A 13 7.33 2.89 11.21
N PRO A 14 7.02 1.75 11.84
CA PRO A 14 6.52 0.52 11.20
C PRO A 14 5.00 0.42 11.08
N MET A 15 4.24 1.39 11.57
CA MET A 15 2.78 1.31 11.58
C MET A 15 2.19 1.24 10.16
N THR A 16 2.76 2.00 9.23
CA THR A 16 2.33 1.96 7.84
C THR A 16 2.41 0.53 7.30
N PHE A 17 3.50 -0.13 7.58
CA PHE A 17 3.74 -1.49 7.13
C PHE A 17 2.76 -2.48 7.76
N LEU A 18 2.57 -2.37 9.08
CA LEU A 18 1.68 -3.27 9.81
C LEU A 18 0.22 -3.13 9.34
N LYS A 19 -0.22 -1.89 9.17
CA LYS A 19 -1.58 -1.64 8.72
C LYS A 19 -1.82 -2.12 7.29
N ALA A 20 -0.83 -1.94 6.43
CA ALA A 20 -0.93 -2.41 5.05
C ALA A 20 -1.05 -3.93 5.01
N LYS A 21 -0.25 -4.64 5.79
CA LYS A 21 -0.32 -6.10 5.83
C LYS A 21 -1.66 -6.61 6.34
N GLU A 22 -2.17 -5.97 7.39
CA GLU A 22 -3.47 -6.32 7.93
C GLU A 22 -4.57 -6.10 6.90
N PHE A 23 -4.54 -4.97 6.22
CA PHE A 23 -5.49 -4.63 5.18
C PHE A 23 -5.50 -5.66 4.05
N ILE A 24 -4.32 -6.10 3.63
CA ILE A 24 -4.19 -7.10 2.57
C ILE A 24 -4.80 -8.43 3.00
N LYS A 25 -4.55 -8.84 4.24
CA LYS A 25 -5.13 -10.07 4.77
C LYS A 25 -6.65 -10.05 4.81
N LEU A 26 -7.20 -8.90 5.17
CA LEU A 26 -8.65 -8.75 5.29
C LEU A 26 -9.36 -8.66 3.94
N ASN A 27 -8.63 -8.35 2.90
CA ASN A 27 -9.22 -8.11 1.58
C ASN A 27 -8.55 -8.93 0.48
N VAL A 28 -8.28 -10.19 0.75
CA VAL A 28 -7.53 -11.06 -0.16
C VAL A 28 -8.13 -11.12 -1.55
N ASN A 29 -9.45 -11.20 -1.64
CA ASN A 29 -10.13 -11.36 -2.92
C ASN A 29 -10.58 -10.05 -3.56
N ASN A 30 -10.23 -8.93 -2.97
CA ASN A 30 -10.61 -7.62 -3.47
C ASN A 30 -9.42 -6.90 -4.08
N LYS A 31 -9.69 -5.99 -5.01
CA LYS A 31 -8.66 -5.10 -5.51
C LYS A 31 -8.30 -4.14 -4.38
N LYS A 32 -7.03 -4.00 -4.11
CA LYS A 32 -6.56 -3.22 -2.97
C LYS A 32 -5.73 -2.03 -3.43
N ILE A 33 -5.98 -0.88 -2.81
CA ILE A 33 -5.21 0.32 -3.09
C ILE A 33 -4.74 0.87 -1.74
N ILE A 34 -3.45 1.11 -1.62
CA ILE A 34 -2.85 1.65 -0.41
C ILE A 34 -2.26 3.02 -0.74
N ILE A 35 -2.70 4.04 -0.03
CA ILE A 35 -2.20 5.39 -0.21
C ILE A 35 -1.27 5.70 0.95
N LEU A 36 -0.02 6.04 0.64
CA LEU A 36 0.98 6.30 1.66
C LEU A 36 1.80 7.53 1.33
N LYS A 37 2.50 8.03 2.32
CA LYS A 37 3.35 9.19 2.19
C LYS A 37 4.79 8.80 2.43
N GLY A 38 5.69 9.30 1.58
CA GLY A 38 7.11 9.09 1.74
C GLY A 38 7.65 8.00 0.83
N LYS A 39 8.67 8.36 0.06
CA LYS A 39 9.28 7.43 -0.89
C LYS A 39 9.95 6.26 -0.19
N ARG A 40 10.51 6.51 1.00
CA ARG A 40 11.19 5.47 1.76
C ARG A 40 10.21 4.37 2.19
N ASP A 41 9.06 4.78 2.72
CA ASP A 41 8.03 3.82 3.11
C ASP A 41 7.49 3.08 1.89
N LEU A 42 7.36 3.78 0.78
CA LEU A 42 6.93 3.18 -0.48
C LEU A 42 7.88 2.06 -0.89
N GLU A 43 9.18 2.33 -0.87
CA GLU A 43 10.17 1.34 -1.27
C GLU A 43 10.17 0.13 -0.35
N LEU A 44 10.11 0.36 0.95
CA LEU A 44 10.10 -0.74 1.91
C LEU A 44 8.87 -1.61 1.74
N LEU A 45 7.72 -0.99 1.62
CA LEU A 45 6.48 -1.72 1.49
C LEU A 45 6.39 -2.46 0.16
N SER A 46 6.74 -1.79 -0.94
CA SER A 46 6.66 -2.41 -2.25
C SER A 46 7.64 -3.57 -2.38
N ASN A 47 8.85 -3.44 -1.82
CA ASN A 47 9.82 -4.53 -1.84
C ASN A 47 9.32 -5.74 -1.07
N SER A 48 8.59 -5.51 0.00
CA SER A 48 8.02 -6.61 0.78
C SER A 48 6.86 -7.28 0.05
N LEU A 49 6.01 -6.50 -0.59
CA LEU A 49 4.80 -7.02 -1.22
C LEU A 49 5.02 -7.64 -2.60
N LYS A 50 5.98 -7.13 -3.36
CA LYS A 50 6.19 -7.61 -4.73
C LYS A 50 6.60 -9.07 -4.83
N LYS A 51 7.02 -9.65 -3.72
CA LYS A 51 7.38 -11.07 -3.68
C LYS A 51 6.16 -11.96 -3.82
N ASN A 52 4.99 -11.47 -3.38
CA ASN A 52 3.77 -12.25 -3.36
C ASN A 52 2.65 -11.67 -4.20
N PHE A 53 2.77 -10.43 -4.62
CA PHE A 53 1.71 -9.71 -5.32
C PHE A 53 2.26 -8.91 -6.49
N GLU A 54 1.43 -8.69 -7.48
CA GLU A 54 1.75 -7.76 -8.54
C GLU A 54 1.37 -6.36 -8.06
N LEU A 55 2.31 -5.45 -8.13
CA LEU A 55 2.11 -4.08 -7.66
C LEU A 55 2.15 -3.10 -8.81
N LYS A 56 1.30 -2.10 -8.70
CA LYS A 56 1.37 -0.96 -9.59
C LYS A 56 1.46 0.27 -8.71
N VAL A 57 2.51 1.06 -8.90
CA VAL A 57 2.76 2.24 -8.10
C VAL A 57 2.48 3.48 -8.92
N VAL A 58 1.71 4.40 -8.35
CA VAL A 58 1.39 5.68 -8.99
C VAL A 58 1.72 6.81 -8.02
N GLU A 59 2.46 7.78 -8.51
CA GLU A 59 2.75 8.98 -7.73
C GLU A 59 1.61 9.98 -7.92
N LYS A 60 1.00 10.41 -6.82
CA LYS A 60 -0.13 11.32 -6.87
C LYS A 60 0.29 12.77 -6.74
N ASN A 61 1.01 13.09 -5.66
CA ASN A 61 1.46 14.45 -5.36
C ASN A 61 2.82 14.35 -4.70
N ASN A 62 3.31 15.48 -4.18
CA ASN A 62 4.57 15.49 -3.46
C ASN A 62 4.58 14.40 -2.38
N GLU A 63 5.40 13.39 -2.55
CA GLU A 63 5.60 12.31 -1.61
C GLU A 63 4.37 11.45 -1.30
N ILE A 64 3.25 11.65 -2.01
CA ILE A 64 2.06 10.81 -1.85
C ILE A 64 2.04 9.78 -2.98
N PHE A 65 1.99 8.52 -2.60
CA PHE A 65 2.03 7.41 -3.55
C PHE A 65 0.85 6.48 -3.33
N GLU A 66 0.44 5.85 -4.41
CA GLU A 66 -0.66 4.91 -4.38
C GLU A 66 -0.15 3.57 -4.91
N ILE A 67 -0.31 2.51 -4.11
CA ILE A 67 0.07 1.17 -4.51
C ILE A 67 -1.21 0.39 -4.81
N GLU A 68 -1.31 -0.10 -6.02
CA GLU A 68 -2.43 -0.91 -6.44
C GLU A 68 -2.01 -2.38 -6.44
N LEU A 69 -2.75 -3.19 -5.72
CA LEU A 69 -2.51 -4.63 -5.63
C LEU A 69 -3.59 -5.38 -6.39
N ILE A 70 -3.18 -6.27 -7.23
CA ILE A 70 -4.09 -7.07 -8.05
C ILE A 70 -4.19 -8.49 -7.51
#